data_937ef18d82036fc2192858266cd37360
#
_entry.id   937ef18d82036fc2192858266cd37360
#
_cell.length_a   1.000
_cell.length_b   1.000
_cell.length_c   1.000
_cell.angle_alpha   90.00
_cell.angle_beta   90.00
_cell.angle_gamma   90.00
#
_symmetry.space_group_name_H-M   'P 1'
#
loop_
_entity.id
_entity.type
_entity.pdbx_description
1 polymer ?
#
loop_
_entity_poly.entity_id
_entity_poly.type
_entity_poly.pdbx_seq_one_letter_code
_entity_poly.pdbx_strand_id
1 'polypeptide(L)'
;MRVGTFPDTPATLLARIAVEATGQQTDESAWERLFNLYAPAIRKFAEMQGTPAAESEDVVQDIFMRLVDILRNGRYRAEEGRFRCYLATLVRNELVSRWRRVQARVACVPLDWVPENALPPLTPVAATLLDAKWRLARHEAAVEHALTKTALSRRSREIYRAYALEGRSIDEVAAAFGVSRNTVAQVKTRVNRMVTSLEAEYGE
;
A
#
# COMPACT_ATOMS: atom_id res chain seq x y z
N MET A 1 8.50 -11.11 -32.19
CA MET A 1 7.19 -11.30 -31.60
C MET A 1 7.38 -11.32 -30.08
N ARG A 2 7.21 -10.16 -29.39
CA ARG A 2 7.36 -10.08 -27.94
C ARG A 2 6.08 -10.65 -27.33
N VAL A 3 6.21 -11.81 -26.70
CA VAL A 3 5.13 -12.36 -25.85
C VAL A 3 4.90 -11.33 -24.75
N GLY A 4 3.73 -10.72 -24.75
CA GLY A 4 3.31 -9.80 -23.70
C GLY A 4 3.35 -10.54 -22.37
N THR A 5 4.29 -10.16 -21.52
CA THR A 5 4.38 -10.67 -20.15
C THR A 5 3.12 -10.15 -19.44
N PHE A 6 2.22 -11.06 -19.10
CA PHE A 6 1.11 -10.73 -18.20
C PHE A 6 1.68 -10.11 -16.94
N PRO A 7 1.07 -9.05 -16.38
CA PRO A 7 1.53 -8.50 -15.12
C PRO A 7 1.52 -9.60 -14.05
N ASP A 8 2.65 -9.80 -13.38
CA ASP A 8 2.75 -10.78 -12.31
C ASP A 8 1.73 -10.44 -11.21
N THR A 9 0.86 -11.37 -10.89
CA THR A 9 -0.02 -11.25 -9.73
C THR A 9 0.82 -11.33 -8.44
N PRO A 10 0.35 -10.82 -7.30
CA PRO A 10 1.06 -10.99 -6.03
C PRO A 10 1.44 -12.43 -5.72
N ALA A 11 0.60 -13.40 -6.07
CA ALA A 11 0.89 -14.83 -5.91
C ALA A 11 2.09 -15.28 -6.77
N THR A 12 2.19 -14.81 -8.01
CA THR A 12 3.32 -15.11 -8.90
C THR A 12 4.62 -14.45 -8.42
N LEU A 13 4.55 -13.21 -7.92
CA LEU A 13 5.70 -12.53 -7.32
C LEU A 13 6.19 -13.25 -6.07
N LEU A 14 5.28 -13.65 -5.19
CA LEU A 14 5.61 -14.41 -3.99
C LEU A 14 6.20 -15.77 -4.32
N ALA A 15 5.66 -16.46 -5.34
CA ALA A 15 6.21 -17.73 -5.79
C ALA A 15 7.64 -17.57 -6.34
N ARG A 16 7.92 -16.52 -7.12
CA ARG A 16 9.29 -16.21 -7.61
C ARG A 16 10.25 -15.93 -6.47
N ILE A 17 9.83 -15.16 -5.47
CA ILE A 17 10.62 -14.86 -4.26
C ILE A 17 10.83 -16.12 -3.41
N ALA A 18 9.81 -16.99 -3.29
CA ALA A 18 9.91 -18.24 -2.52
C ALA A 18 10.85 -19.28 -3.17
N VAL A 19 10.94 -19.35 -4.49
CA VAL A 19 11.88 -20.21 -5.21
C VAL A 19 13.33 -19.82 -4.91
N GLU A 20 13.59 -18.55 -4.61
CA GLU A 20 14.90 -18.05 -4.18
C GLU A 20 15.39 -18.68 -2.86
N ALA A 21 14.47 -19.00 -1.93
CA ALA A 21 14.80 -19.68 -0.68
C ALA A 21 15.43 -21.09 -0.87
N THR A 22 15.34 -21.66 -2.07
CA THR A 22 15.91 -22.97 -2.43
C THR A 22 17.29 -22.90 -3.09
N GLY A 23 17.97 -21.71 -3.05
CA GLY A 23 19.38 -21.60 -3.47
C GLY A 23 19.60 -21.12 -4.91
N GLN A 24 18.59 -20.63 -5.60
CA GLN A 24 18.74 -19.95 -6.88
C GLN A 24 18.87 -18.43 -6.69
N GLN A 25 19.49 -17.78 -7.67
CA GLN A 25 19.87 -16.37 -7.70
C GLN A 25 18.72 -15.42 -7.28
N THR A 26 19.03 -14.45 -6.40
CA THR A 26 18.09 -13.42 -5.93
C THR A 26 17.37 -12.75 -7.10
N ASP A 27 16.05 -12.85 -7.18
CA ASP A 27 15.25 -12.15 -8.18
C ASP A 27 15.00 -10.71 -7.72
N GLU A 28 16.03 -9.85 -7.83
CA GLU A 28 15.92 -8.42 -7.48
C GLU A 28 14.73 -7.76 -8.13
N SER A 29 14.38 -8.15 -9.36
CA SER A 29 13.25 -7.56 -10.07
C SER A 29 11.90 -7.90 -9.43
N ALA A 30 11.77 -9.09 -8.83
CA ALA A 30 10.57 -9.48 -8.09
C ALA A 30 10.46 -8.72 -6.76
N TRP A 31 11.58 -8.53 -6.06
CA TRP A 31 11.63 -7.73 -4.84
C TRP A 31 11.33 -6.25 -5.09
N GLU A 32 11.95 -5.66 -6.11
CA GLU A 32 11.69 -4.27 -6.50
C GLU A 32 10.21 -4.07 -6.85
N ARG A 33 9.63 -5.03 -7.56
CA ARG A 33 8.22 -4.98 -7.94
C ARG A 33 7.30 -5.13 -6.73
N LEU A 34 7.61 -6.04 -5.79
CA LEU A 34 6.89 -6.18 -4.54
C LEU A 34 6.98 -4.89 -3.71
N PHE A 35 8.16 -4.28 -3.63
CA PHE A 35 8.37 -3.01 -2.94
C PHE A 35 7.52 -1.90 -3.57
N ASN A 36 7.66 -1.70 -4.88
CA ASN A 36 6.92 -0.65 -5.59
C ASN A 36 5.39 -0.83 -5.49
N LEU A 37 4.93 -2.07 -5.37
CA LEU A 37 3.53 -2.40 -5.23
C LEU A 37 2.99 -2.09 -3.82
N TYR A 38 3.71 -2.45 -2.76
CA TYR A 38 3.18 -2.41 -1.39
C TYR A 38 3.71 -1.26 -0.53
N ALA A 39 4.91 -0.71 -0.79
CA ALA A 39 5.48 0.36 0.00
C ALA A 39 4.57 1.61 0.10
N PRO A 40 3.94 2.09 -0.99
CA PRO A 40 3.03 3.22 -0.90
C PRO A 40 1.81 2.94 0.00
N ALA A 41 1.25 1.73 -0.09
CA ALA A 41 0.10 1.33 0.73
C ALA A 41 0.47 1.16 2.21
N ILE A 42 1.65 0.59 2.51
CA ILE A 42 2.17 0.45 3.87
C ILE A 42 2.39 1.83 4.48
N ARG A 43 3.06 2.75 3.76
CA ARG A 43 3.29 4.13 4.19
C ARG A 43 1.97 4.80 4.55
N LYS A 44 1.03 4.79 3.63
CA LYS A 44 -0.27 5.43 3.83
C LYS A 44 -1.05 4.82 4.99
N PHE A 45 -1.01 3.50 5.12
CA PHE A 45 -1.63 2.82 6.26
C PHE A 45 -0.99 3.21 7.59
N ALA A 46 0.35 3.31 7.66
CA ALA A 46 1.05 3.76 8.85
C ALA A 46 0.66 5.21 9.24
N GLU A 47 0.61 6.12 8.26
CA GLU A 47 0.16 7.50 8.47
C GLU A 47 -1.29 7.55 9.00
N MET A 48 -2.19 6.76 8.44
CA MET A 48 -3.59 6.65 8.89
C MET A 48 -3.71 6.08 10.32
N GLN A 49 -2.71 5.34 10.80
CA GLN A 49 -2.62 4.87 12.19
C GLN A 49 -1.95 5.89 13.12
N GLY A 50 -1.60 7.08 12.63
CA GLY A 50 -1.02 8.15 13.41
C GLY A 50 0.51 8.20 13.39
N THR A 51 1.18 7.43 12.54
CA THR A 51 2.64 7.56 12.34
C THR A 51 2.94 8.87 11.62
N PRO A 52 3.87 9.71 12.11
CA PRO A 52 4.30 10.89 11.38
C PRO A 52 4.85 10.54 9.99
N ALA A 53 4.59 11.37 8.99
CA ALA A 53 5.05 11.12 7.62
C ALA A 53 6.58 10.93 7.53
N ALA A 54 7.35 11.66 8.37
CA ALA A 54 8.81 11.50 8.44
C ALA A 54 9.26 10.12 8.93
N GLU A 55 8.44 9.42 9.71
CA GLU A 55 8.74 8.10 10.28
C GLU A 55 8.09 6.96 9.48
N SER A 56 7.18 7.27 8.58
CA SER A 56 6.44 6.26 7.82
C SER A 56 7.34 5.48 6.87
N GLU A 57 8.41 6.08 6.37
CA GLU A 57 9.41 5.42 5.52
C GLU A 57 10.22 4.37 6.31
N ASP A 58 10.58 4.68 7.57
CA ASP A 58 11.26 3.73 8.44
C ASP A 58 10.36 2.51 8.74
N VAL A 59 9.04 2.74 8.86
CA VAL A 59 8.08 1.64 9.01
C VAL A 59 8.10 0.76 7.75
N VAL A 60 8.10 1.34 6.56
CA VAL A 60 8.19 0.59 5.30
C VAL A 60 9.45 -0.25 5.26
N GLN A 61 10.61 0.32 5.59
CA GLN A 61 11.88 -0.41 5.60
C GLN A 61 11.87 -1.57 6.58
N ASP A 62 11.44 -1.36 7.83
CA ASP A 62 11.36 -2.42 8.84
C ASP A 62 10.43 -3.56 8.41
N ILE A 63 9.30 -3.23 7.80
CA ILE A 63 8.36 -4.23 7.27
C ILE A 63 9.00 -5.04 6.15
N PHE A 64 9.70 -4.40 5.20
CA PHE A 64 10.35 -5.12 4.10
C PHE A 64 11.52 -5.97 4.58
N MET A 65 12.31 -5.51 5.55
CA MET A 65 13.36 -6.34 6.17
C MET A 65 12.76 -7.62 6.80
N ARG A 66 11.65 -7.49 7.53
CA ARG A 66 10.94 -8.65 8.08
C ARG A 66 10.33 -9.54 7.02
N LEU A 67 9.77 -8.98 5.94
CA LEU A 67 9.24 -9.75 4.83
C LEU A 67 10.33 -10.58 4.15
N VAL A 68 11.52 -10.00 3.94
CA VAL A 68 12.68 -10.73 3.42
C VAL A 68 12.98 -11.95 4.29
N ASP A 69 13.09 -11.77 5.61
CA ASP A 69 13.33 -12.88 6.55
C ASP A 69 12.22 -13.93 6.51
N ILE A 70 10.96 -13.50 6.52
CA ILE A 70 9.79 -14.39 6.54
C ILE A 70 9.70 -15.21 5.25
N LEU A 71 9.85 -14.56 4.09
CA LEU A 71 9.71 -15.23 2.80
C LEU A 71 10.90 -16.15 2.51
N ARG A 72 12.12 -15.73 2.84
CA ARG A 72 13.33 -16.57 2.70
C ARG A 72 13.31 -17.81 3.59
N ASN A 73 12.76 -17.69 4.79
CA ASN A 73 12.67 -18.81 5.73
C ASN A 73 11.39 -19.65 5.55
N GLY A 74 10.59 -19.41 4.50
CA GLY A 74 9.37 -20.16 4.23
C GLY A 74 8.31 -20.07 5.33
N ARG A 75 8.34 -19.00 6.13
CA ARG A 75 7.40 -18.82 7.25
C ARG A 75 6.03 -18.29 6.79
N TYR A 76 5.94 -17.77 5.57
CA TYR A 76 4.66 -17.41 4.99
C TYR A 76 4.07 -18.62 4.25
N ARG A 77 2.84 -18.96 4.59
CA ARG A 77 2.08 -20.05 3.97
C ARG A 77 0.83 -19.47 3.30
N ALA A 78 0.76 -19.57 1.99
CA ALA A 78 -0.38 -19.04 1.23
C ALA A 78 -1.72 -19.69 1.61
N GLU A 79 -1.67 -20.94 2.10
CA GLU A 79 -2.85 -21.70 2.55
C GLU A 79 -3.46 -21.10 3.84
N GLU A 80 -2.68 -20.40 4.65
CA GLU A 80 -3.12 -19.82 5.93
C GLU A 80 -3.84 -18.47 5.76
N GLY A 81 -3.87 -17.92 4.54
CA GLY A 81 -4.60 -16.69 4.26
C GLY A 81 -3.99 -15.83 3.17
N ARG A 82 -4.73 -14.79 2.81
CA ARG A 82 -4.28 -13.87 1.76
C ARG A 82 -3.07 -13.05 2.21
N PHE A 83 -2.07 -12.92 1.37
CA PHE A 83 -0.84 -12.17 1.65
C PHE A 83 -1.09 -10.76 2.19
N ARG A 84 -2.07 -10.04 1.64
CA ARG A 84 -2.41 -8.69 2.12
C ARG A 84 -2.90 -8.66 3.56
N CYS A 85 -3.66 -9.67 4.00
CA CYS A 85 -4.13 -9.77 5.39
C CYS A 85 -2.95 -10.05 6.34
N TYR A 86 -2.04 -10.91 5.89
CA TYR A 86 -0.78 -11.16 6.58
C TYR A 86 0.06 -9.89 6.68
N LEU A 87 0.24 -9.18 5.56
CA LEU A 87 0.98 -7.92 5.51
C LEU A 87 0.37 -6.85 6.41
N ALA A 88 -0.96 -6.68 6.37
CA ALA A 88 -1.66 -5.73 7.25
C ALA A 88 -1.45 -6.05 8.74
N THR A 89 -1.46 -7.34 9.10
CA THR A 89 -1.16 -7.79 10.46
C THR A 89 0.29 -7.49 10.84
N LEU A 90 1.23 -7.74 9.93
CA LEU A 90 2.65 -7.45 10.14
C LEU A 90 2.89 -5.95 10.39
N VAL A 91 2.30 -5.09 9.54
CA VAL A 91 2.39 -3.63 9.71
C VAL A 91 1.80 -3.20 11.04
N ARG A 92 0.61 -3.69 11.38
CA ARG A 92 -0.02 -3.39 12.67
C ARG A 92 0.87 -3.78 13.84
N ASN A 93 1.43 -4.98 13.84
CA ASN A 93 2.28 -5.45 14.93
C ASN A 93 3.55 -4.59 15.07
N GLU A 94 4.12 -4.11 13.96
CA GLU A 94 5.24 -3.17 14.00
C GLU A 94 4.85 -1.84 14.62
N LEU A 95 3.71 -1.27 14.21
CA LEU A 95 3.21 0.00 14.77
C LEU A 95 2.93 -0.11 16.26
N VAL A 96 2.35 -1.23 16.70
CA VAL A 96 2.15 -1.56 18.13
C VAL A 96 3.49 -1.60 18.87
N SER A 97 4.47 -2.29 18.31
CA SER A 97 5.81 -2.42 18.92
C SER A 97 6.51 -1.05 19.02
N ARG A 98 6.40 -0.21 17.99
CA ARG A 98 6.93 1.16 18.02
C ARG A 98 6.24 2.01 19.08
N TRP A 99 4.90 1.96 19.13
CA TRP A 99 4.13 2.67 20.15
C TRP A 99 4.54 2.27 21.57
N ARG A 100 4.66 0.96 21.86
CA ARG A 100 5.10 0.45 23.15
C ARG A 100 6.50 0.98 23.53
N ARG A 101 7.43 1.00 22.58
CA ARG A 101 8.78 1.56 22.81
C ARG A 101 8.74 3.06 23.16
N VAL A 102 7.88 3.82 22.50
CA VAL A 102 7.67 5.25 22.82
C VAL A 102 7.09 5.39 24.22
N GLN A 103 6.05 4.64 24.55
CA GLN A 103 5.42 4.69 25.89
C GLN A 103 6.41 4.30 27.00
N ALA A 104 7.21 3.26 26.81
CA ALA A 104 8.24 2.86 27.76
C ALA A 104 9.27 3.98 27.98
N ARG A 105 9.67 4.69 26.93
CA ARG A 105 10.60 5.83 27.04
C ARG A 105 9.96 7.01 27.77
N VAL A 106 8.73 7.36 27.45
CA VAL A 106 8.01 8.49 28.08
C VAL A 106 7.73 8.19 29.55
N ALA A 107 7.34 6.96 29.89
CA ALA A 107 7.06 6.54 31.26
C ALA A 107 8.34 6.23 32.06
N CYS A 108 9.53 6.19 31.43
CA CYS A 108 10.78 5.76 32.03
C CYS A 108 10.69 4.36 32.70
N VAL A 109 9.96 3.45 32.11
CA VAL A 109 9.76 2.08 32.60
C VAL A 109 10.32 1.04 31.61
N PRO A 110 10.70 -0.16 32.09
CA PRO A 110 11.09 -1.25 31.21
C PRO A 110 10.00 -1.59 30.20
N LEU A 111 10.39 -1.97 28.98
CA LEU A 111 9.44 -2.30 27.89
C LEU A 111 8.49 -3.43 28.27
N ASP A 112 8.96 -4.39 29.08
CA ASP A 112 8.17 -5.54 29.57
C ASP A 112 7.03 -5.13 30.49
N TRP A 113 7.10 -3.92 31.07
CA TRP A 113 6.05 -3.37 31.92
C TRP A 113 4.94 -2.68 31.13
N VAL A 114 5.16 -2.42 29.85
CA VAL A 114 4.12 -1.91 28.96
C VAL A 114 3.28 -3.10 28.50
N PRO A 115 1.98 -3.17 28.86
CA PRO A 115 1.15 -4.32 28.57
C PRO A 115 1.14 -4.63 27.07
N GLU A 116 1.28 -5.90 26.72
CA GLU A 116 1.24 -6.36 25.34
C GLU A 116 -0.14 -6.16 24.72
N ASN A 117 -1.17 -6.14 25.54
CA ASN A 117 -2.59 -5.91 25.22
C ASN A 117 -3.02 -4.44 25.42
N ALA A 118 -2.11 -3.50 25.61
CA ALA A 118 -2.44 -2.08 25.68
C ALA A 118 -3.13 -1.55 24.42
N LEU A 119 -2.98 -2.28 23.30
CA LEU A 119 -3.88 -2.17 22.16
C LEU A 119 -4.93 -3.29 22.23
N PRO A 120 -6.21 -2.96 22.05
CA PRO A 120 -7.26 -3.96 22.13
C PRO A 120 -6.98 -5.14 21.19
N PRO A 121 -7.28 -6.39 21.59
CA PRO A 121 -7.17 -7.52 20.71
C PRO A 121 -7.94 -7.25 19.42
N LEU A 122 -7.52 -7.84 18.31
CA LEU A 122 -8.26 -7.80 17.05
C LEU A 122 -9.62 -8.47 17.27
N THR A 123 -10.58 -7.68 17.77
CA THR A 123 -11.97 -8.11 17.72
C THR A 123 -12.39 -8.24 16.25
N PRO A 124 -13.40 -9.04 15.90
CA PRO A 124 -13.94 -9.09 14.54
C PRO A 124 -14.26 -7.69 13.98
N VAL A 125 -14.72 -6.78 14.85
CA VAL A 125 -14.95 -5.37 14.48
C VAL A 125 -13.65 -4.65 14.16
N ALA A 126 -12.60 -4.83 14.98
CA ALA A 126 -11.30 -4.23 14.73
C ALA A 126 -10.64 -4.78 13.46
N ALA A 127 -10.79 -6.09 13.18
CA ALA A 127 -10.33 -6.71 11.94
C ALA A 127 -11.05 -6.10 10.72
N THR A 128 -12.35 -5.89 10.80
CA THR A 128 -13.15 -5.23 9.74
C THR A 128 -12.71 -3.79 9.52
N LEU A 129 -12.47 -3.04 10.60
CA LEU A 129 -11.98 -1.67 10.52
C LEU A 129 -10.56 -1.61 9.93
N LEU A 130 -9.70 -2.56 10.29
CA LEU A 130 -8.35 -2.66 9.73
C LEU A 130 -8.40 -2.95 8.23
N ASP A 131 -9.25 -3.88 7.79
CA ASP A 131 -9.45 -4.19 6.37
C ASP A 131 -10.02 -2.98 5.60
N ALA A 132 -10.96 -2.24 6.19
CA ALA A 132 -11.49 -1.02 5.59
C ALA A 132 -10.41 0.07 5.45
N LYS A 133 -9.62 0.31 6.49
CA LYS A 133 -8.48 1.25 6.44
C LYS A 133 -7.42 0.82 5.43
N TRP A 134 -7.12 -0.47 5.37
CA TRP A 134 -6.19 -1.02 4.38
C TRP A 134 -6.69 -0.82 2.96
N ARG A 135 -7.98 -1.07 2.70
CA ARG A 135 -8.59 -0.82 1.38
C ARG A 135 -8.50 0.66 0.99
N LEU A 136 -8.79 1.55 1.94
CA LEU A 136 -8.67 3.00 1.70
C LEU A 136 -7.22 3.40 1.40
N ALA A 137 -6.26 2.94 2.21
CA ALA A 137 -4.85 3.22 1.99
C ALA A 137 -4.36 2.71 0.62
N ARG A 138 -4.80 1.53 0.21
CA ARG A 138 -4.54 0.98 -1.13
C ARG A 138 -5.11 1.87 -2.23
N HIS A 139 -6.36 2.29 -2.09
CA HIS A 139 -7.01 3.17 -3.06
C HIS A 139 -6.24 4.48 -3.20
N GLU A 140 -5.92 5.14 -2.09
CA GLU A 140 -5.14 6.38 -2.09
C GLU A 140 -3.76 6.19 -2.73
N ALA A 141 -3.06 5.10 -2.40
CA ALA A 141 -1.77 4.77 -3.02
C ALA A 141 -1.90 4.51 -4.53
N ALA A 142 -2.96 3.82 -4.98
CA ALA A 142 -3.22 3.59 -6.39
C ALA A 142 -3.52 4.89 -7.16
N VAL A 143 -4.30 5.81 -6.55
CA VAL A 143 -4.55 7.14 -7.12
C VAL A 143 -3.25 7.94 -7.22
N GLU A 144 -2.45 7.98 -6.18
CA GLU A 144 -1.15 8.65 -6.18
C GLU A 144 -0.23 8.09 -7.27
N HIS A 145 -0.12 6.76 -7.36
CA HIS A 145 0.66 6.09 -8.40
C HIS A 145 0.14 6.44 -9.80
N ALA A 146 -1.17 6.38 -10.03
CA ALA A 146 -1.76 6.75 -11.31
C ALA A 146 -1.42 8.19 -11.70
N LEU A 147 -1.40 9.10 -10.74
CA LEU A 147 -1.11 10.52 -10.98
C LEU A 147 0.39 10.85 -11.10
N THR A 148 1.30 10.05 -10.51
CA THR A 148 2.73 10.37 -10.44
C THR A 148 3.58 9.51 -11.36
N LYS A 149 3.31 8.24 -11.48
CA LYS A 149 4.16 7.23 -12.13
C LYS A 149 3.68 6.80 -13.51
N THR A 150 2.54 7.30 -13.99
CA THR A 150 2.01 6.93 -15.31
C THR A 150 2.25 8.01 -16.38
N ALA A 151 2.09 7.63 -17.64
CA ALA A 151 2.24 8.51 -18.79
C ALA A 151 1.05 9.50 -18.98
N LEU A 152 0.44 9.95 -17.86
CA LEU A 152 -0.57 11.01 -17.92
C LEU A 152 0.07 12.37 -18.19
N SER A 153 -0.56 13.16 -19.05
CA SER A 153 -0.12 14.54 -19.25
C SER A 153 -0.32 15.36 -17.97
N ARG A 154 0.52 16.39 -17.76
CA ARG A 154 0.37 17.31 -16.64
C ARG A 154 -1.05 17.87 -16.55
N ARG A 155 -1.60 18.30 -17.71
CA ARG A 155 -2.95 18.85 -17.80
C ARG A 155 -4.02 17.84 -17.35
N SER A 156 -3.92 16.57 -17.73
CA SER A 156 -4.86 15.53 -17.30
C SER A 156 -4.81 15.29 -15.79
N ARG A 157 -3.63 15.35 -15.18
CA ARG A 157 -3.46 15.22 -13.72
C ARG A 157 -4.13 16.37 -12.98
N GLU A 158 -3.94 17.60 -13.45
CA GLU A 158 -4.52 18.81 -12.86
C GLU A 158 -6.06 18.80 -12.98
N ILE A 159 -6.60 18.43 -14.14
CA ILE A 159 -8.04 18.25 -14.35
C ILE A 159 -8.62 17.20 -13.39
N TYR A 160 -7.95 16.05 -13.26
CA TYR A 160 -8.41 14.99 -12.35
C TYR A 160 -8.39 15.44 -10.90
N ARG A 161 -7.32 16.11 -10.46
CA ARG A 161 -7.21 16.64 -9.10
C ARG A 161 -8.35 17.62 -8.80
N ALA A 162 -8.54 18.61 -9.66
CA ALA A 162 -9.59 19.61 -9.48
C ALA A 162 -11.00 18.98 -9.42
N TYR A 163 -11.28 18.03 -10.30
CA TYR A 163 -12.61 17.42 -10.39
C TYR A 163 -12.85 16.32 -9.36
N ALA A 164 -11.91 15.37 -9.23
CA ALA A 164 -12.14 14.16 -8.46
C ALA A 164 -11.65 14.25 -7.00
N LEU A 165 -10.60 15.02 -6.72
CA LEU A 165 -10.01 15.12 -5.39
C LEU A 165 -10.43 16.39 -4.64
N GLU A 166 -10.56 17.51 -5.34
CA GLU A 166 -11.00 18.79 -4.77
C GLU A 166 -12.53 18.96 -4.81
N GLY A 167 -13.26 18.06 -5.49
CA GLY A 167 -14.72 18.07 -5.53
C GLY A 167 -15.34 19.23 -6.32
N ARG A 168 -14.57 19.88 -7.21
CA ARG A 168 -15.07 20.98 -8.06
C ARG A 168 -16.07 20.44 -9.08
N SER A 169 -17.04 21.25 -9.43
CA SER A 169 -18.03 20.88 -10.44
C SER A 169 -17.39 20.71 -11.83
N ILE A 170 -18.00 19.89 -12.67
CA ILE A 170 -17.50 19.67 -14.04
C ILE A 170 -17.47 20.96 -14.86
N ASP A 171 -18.38 21.89 -14.59
CA ASP A 171 -18.46 23.19 -15.27
C ASP A 171 -17.33 24.11 -14.87
N GLU A 172 -17.05 24.21 -13.57
CA GLU A 172 -15.92 25.00 -13.06
C GLU A 172 -14.59 24.49 -13.59
N VAL A 173 -14.41 23.16 -13.63
CA VAL A 173 -13.18 22.56 -14.15
C VAL A 173 -13.07 22.76 -15.67
N ALA A 174 -14.16 22.56 -16.43
CA ALA A 174 -14.19 22.78 -17.86
C ALA A 174 -13.84 24.22 -18.21
N ALA A 175 -14.41 25.20 -17.49
CA ALA A 175 -14.12 26.62 -17.67
C ALA A 175 -12.68 26.96 -17.27
N ALA A 176 -12.21 26.53 -16.11
CA ALA A 176 -10.87 26.84 -15.60
C ALA A 176 -9.74 26.30 -16.49
N PHE A 177 -9.94 25.11 -17.10
CA PHE A 177 -8.94 24.50 -17.98
C PHE A 177 -9.19 24.74 -19.47
N GLY A 178 -10.26 25.45 -19.86
CA GLY A 178 -10.59 25.72 -21.28
C GLY A 178 -10.81 24.42 -22.07
N VAL A 179 -11.55 23.46 -21.49
CA VAL A 179 -11.86 22.16 -22.10
C VAL A 179 -13.37 21.90 -22.09
N SER A 180 -13.83 20.93 -22.88
CA SER A 180 -15.22 20.50 -22.83
C SER A 180 -15.52 19.67 -21.58
N ARG A 181 -16.81 19.67 -21.14
CA ARG A 181 -17.30 18.76 -20.09
C ARG A 181 -16.95 17.30 -20.39
N ASN A 182 -17.07 16.92 -21.67
CA ASN A 182 -16.74 15.59 -22.12
C ASN A 182 -15.26 15.25 -21.90
N THR A 183 -14.37 16.20 -22.13
CA THR A 183 -12.93 16.03 -21.86
C THR A 183 -12.67 15.77 -20.37
N VAL A 184 -13.34 16.50 -19.47
CA VAL A 184 -13.21 16.28 -18.02
C VAL A 184 -13.68 14.87 -17.65
N ALA A 185 -14.85 14.44 -18.17
CA ALA A 185 -15.39 13.11 -17.94
C ALA A 185 -14.48 12.00 -18.49
N GLN A 186 -13.91 12.17 -19.67
CA GLN A 186 -12.95 11.24 -20.28
C GLN A 186 -11.67 11.11 -19.43
N VAL A 187 -11.13 12.23 -18.95
CA VAL A 187 -9.96 12.21 -18.06
C VAL A 187 -10.27 11.43 -16.80
N LYS A 188 -11.41 11.69 -16.12
CA LYS A 188 -11.84 10.92 -14.94
C LYS A 188 -11.92 9.43 -15.24
N THR A 189 -12.61 9.06 -16.31
CA THR A 189 -12.80 7.65 -16.70
C THR A 189 -11.47 6.96 -16.96
N ARG A 190 -10.55 7.64 -17.66
CA ARG A 190 -9.22 7.12 -17.96
C ARG A 190 -8.41 6.88 -16.68
N VAL A 191 -8.36 7.87 -15.78
CA VAL A 191 -7.62 7.75 -14.52
C VAL A 191 -8.25 6.69 -13.63
N ASN A 192 -9.58 6.66 -13.48
CA ASN A 192 -10.26 5.63 -12.69
C ASN A 192 -9.97 4.22 -13.21
N ARG A 193 -9.92 4.00 -14.52
CA ARG A 193 -9.54 2.71 -15.09
C ARG A 193 -8.11 2.31 -14.71
N MET A 194 -7.17 3.27 -14.72
CA MET A 194 -5.80 3.02 -14.27
C MET A 194 -5.75 2.68 -12.78
N VAL A 195 -6.49 3.43 -11.95
CA VAL A 195 -6.61 3.15 -10.51
C VAL A 195 -7.17 1.76 -10.26
N THR A 196 -8.26 1.37 -10.92
CA THR A 196 -8.84 0.02 -10.81
C THR A 196 -7.85 -1.07 -11.22
N SER A 197 -7.08 -0.84 -12.30
CA SER A 197 -6.03 -1.79 -12.71
C SER A 197 -4.95 -1.93 -11.65
N LEU A 198 -4.48 -0.81 -11.08
CA LEU A 198 -3.50 -0.81 -10.02
C LEU A 198 -4.04 -1.48 -8.74
N GLU A 199 -5.29 -1.21 -8.37
CA GLU A 199 -5.92 -1.87 -7.22
C GLU A 199 -6.03 -3.39 -7.40
N ALA A 200 -6.29 -3.85 -8.62
CA ALA A 200 -6.30 -5.28 -8.94
C ALA A 200 -4.88 -5.89 -8.83
N GLU A 201 -3.84 -5.13 -9.19
CA GLU A 201 -2.45 -5.54 -8.98
C GLU A 201 -2.06 -5.60 -7.49
N TYR A 202 -2.60 -4.71 -6.64
CA TYR A 202 -2.44 -4.75 -5.18
C TYR A 202 -3.14 -5.97 -4.53
N GLY A 203 -3.85 -6.73 -5.31
CA GLY A 203 -4.18 -8.10 -5.13
C GLY A 203 -5.43 -8.44 -4.37
N GLU A 204 -5.86 -9.57 -4.71
CA GLU A 204 -6.84 -10.38 -3.99
C GLU A 204 -6.29 -10.93 -2.66
#